data_7e2e9500c37098ef6dde141a53d71898
#
_entry.id   7e2e9500c37098ef6dde141a53d71898
#
_cell.length_a   1.000
_cell.length_b   1.000
_cell.length_c   1.000
_cell.angle_alpha   90.00
_cell.angle_beta   90.00
_cell.angle_gamma   90.00
#
_symmetry.space_group_name_H-M   'P 1'
#
loop_
_entity.id
_entity.type
_entity.pdbx_description
1 polymer ?
#
loop_
_entity_poly.entity_id
_entity_poly.type
_entity_poly.pdbx_seq_one_letter_code
_entity_poly.pdbx_strand_id
1 'polypeptide(L)'
;MNDSYFEFGTAADRWDRARMFFEAKEYLTAARILGGLVEEAPEQVAPRLLLARAYYHSARLGKAETELRAVLERDPVEHYARLMLGRTLERQGRQAEATPHLRMAAAMSGDLGDDADDSDV
;
A
#
# COMPACT_ATOMS: atom_id res chain seq x y z
N MET A 1 15.55 16.08 15.40
CA MET A 1 14.62 16.60 14.69
C MET A 1 13.33 16.12 15.05
N ASN A 2 12.43 16.88 15.10
CA ASN A 2 11.27 16.39 15.57
C ASN A 2 10.37 16.00 14.46
N ASP A 3 9.42 15.17 14.78
CA ASP A 3 8.55 14.63 13.79
C ASP A 3 7.67 15.68 13.18
N SER A 4 7.45 16.78 13.87
CA SER A 4 6.57 17.78 13.33
C SER A 4 7.11 18.44 12.09
N TYR A 5 8.43 18.31 11.85
CA TYR A 5 8.96 18.84 10.62
C TYR A 5 8.30 18.17 9.42
N PHE A 6 8.07 16.87 9.48
CA PHE A 6 7.48 16.16 8.38
C PHE A 6 5.97 16.26 8.38
N GLU A 7 5.37 16.57 9.52
CA GLU A 7 3.94 16.55 9.65
C GLU A 7 3.31 17.91 9.65
N PHE A 8 4.07 18.96 9.25
CA PHE A 8 3.59 20.28 9.32
C PHE A 8 2.83 20.60 8.05
N GLY A 9 1.85 21.43 8.15
CA GLY A 9 1.08 21.83 6.99
C GLY A 9 -0.28 21.15 6.94
N THR A 10 -1.04 21.49 5.91
CA THR A 10 -2.36 20.90 5.72
C THR A 10 -2.23 19.44 5.32
N ALA A 11 -3.33 18.74 5.33
CA ALA A 11 -3.33 17.37 4.85
C ALA A 11 -2.86 17.29 3.40
N ALA A 12 -3.27 18.24 2.57
CA ALA A 12 -2.82 18.24 1.18
C ALA A 12 -1.32 18.48 1.08
N ASP A 13 -0.78 19.38 1.90
CA ASP A 13 0.67 19.62 1.90
C ASP A 13 1.42 18.38 2.32
N ARG A 14 0.93 17.70 3.32
CA ARG A 14 1.59 16.51 3.82
C ARG A 14 1.49 15.36 2.82
N TRP A 15 0.34 15.25 2.14
CA TRP A 15 0.18 14.24 1.11
C TRP A 15 1.20 14.45 -0.01
N ASP A 16 1.35 15.69 -0.47
CA ASP A 16 2.30 15.98 -1.53
C ASP A 16 3.72 15.69 -1.08
N ARG A 17 4.04 16.03 0.15
CA ARG A 17 5.37 15.79 0.70
C ARG A 17 5.64 14.29 0.81
N ALA A 18 4.65 13.54 1.26
CA ALA A 18 4.80 12.09 1.37
C ALA A 18 5.05 11.47 0.01
N ARG A 19 4.32 11.93 -1.01
CA ARG A 19 4.52 11.42 -2.35
C ARG A 19 5.91 11.74 -2.88
N MET A 20 6.40 12.94 -2.57
CA MET A 20 7.74 13.32 -2.98
C MET A 20 8.78 12.38 -2.37
N PHE A 21 8.66 12.11 -1.08
CA PHE A 21 9.61 11.20 -0.44
C PHE A 21 9.46 9.77 -0.97
N PHE A 22 8.23 9.35 -1.24
CA PHE A 22 8.02 8.02 -1.80
C PHE A 22 8.72 7.91 -3.16
N GLU A 23 8.56 8.92 -4.01
CA GLU A 23 9.16 8.88 -5.33
C GLU A 23 10.68 8.96 -5.27
N ALA A 24 11.21 9.57 -4.21
CA ALA A 24 12.65 9.61 -3.99
C ALA A 24 13.15 8.33 -3.31
N LYS A 25 12.27 7.36 -3.11
CA LYS A 25 12.59 6.08 -2.47
C LYS A 25 12.97 6.25 -1.01
N GLU A 26 12.52 7.34 -0.40
CA GLU A 26 12.68 7.55 1.03
C GLU A 26 11.45 7.00 1.70
N TYR A 27 11.32 5.68 1.68
CA TYR A 27 10.07 5.03 2.05
C TYR A 27 9.72 5.19 3.51
N LEU A 28 10.70 5.14 4.40
CA LEU A 28 10.37 5.24 5.82
C LEU A 28 9.96 6.67 6.19
N THR A 29 10.55 7.67 5.54
CA THR A 29 10.12 9.04 5.75
C THR A 29 8.70 9.24 5.23
N ALA A 30 8.43 8.70 4.03
CA ALA A 30 7.07 8.77 3.50
C ALA A 30 6.09 8.07 4.43
N ALA A 31 6.48 6.92 4.97
CA ALA A 31 5.59 6.16 5.85
C ALA A 31 5.26 6.95 7.12
N ARG A 32 6.22 7.68 7.65
CA ARG A 32 5.96 8.47 8.85
C ARG A 32 4.89 9.52 8.58
N ILE A 33 4.99 10.23 7.46
CA ILE A 33 4.01 11.24 7.12
C ILE A 33 2.65 10.59 6.85
N LEU A 34 2.65 9.49 6.10
CA LEU A 34 1.42 8.83 5.75
C LEU A 34 0.71 8.25 6.96
N GLY A 35 1.48 7.78 7.94
CA GLY A 35 0.89 7.25 9.16
C GLY A 35 0.05 8.32 9.87
N GLY A 36 0.52 9.55 9.90
CA GLY A 36 -0.26 10.63 10.49
C GLY A 36 -1.53 10.92 9.72
N LEU A 37 -1.46 10.88 8.39
CA LEU A 37 -2.64 11.11 7.57
C LEU A 37 -3.67 9.99 7.77
N VAL A 38 -3.22 8.75 7.88
CA VAL A 38 -4.11 7.63 8.10
C VAL A 38 -4.79 7.75 9.46
N GLU A 39 -4.07 8.22 10.48
CA GLU A 39 -4.68 8.38 11.80
C GLU A 39 -5.75 9.46 11.77
N GLU A 40 -5.54 10.50 11.01
CA GLU A 40 -6.50 11.60 10.96
C GLU A 40 -7.74 11.26 10.15
N ALA A 41 -7.60 10.43 9.13
CA ALA A 41 -8.73 10.09 8.26
C ALA A 41 -8.64 8.61 7.90
N PRO A 42 -8.90 7.74 8.87
CA PRO A 42 -8.69 6.31 8.64
C PRO A 42 -9.59 5.71 7.56
N GLU A 43 -10.65 6.42 7.19
CA GLU A 43 -11.53 5.90 6.17
C GLU A 43 -11.02 6.14 4.76
N GLN A 44 -10.00 6.96 4.58
CA GLN A 44 -9.51 7.23 3.24
C GLN A 44 -8.57 6.14 2.78
N VAL A 45 -8.81 5.65 1.58
CA VAL A 45 -8.05 4.53 1.04
C VAL A 45 -6.68 4.97 0.52
N ALA A 46 -6.62 6.12 -0.15
CA ALA A 46 -5.39 6.49 -0.85
C ALA A 46 -4.17 6.63 0.07
N PRO A 47 -4.25 7.33 1.20
CA PRO A 47 -3.07 7.42 2.05
C PRO A 47 -2.67 6.08 2.65
N ARG A 48 -3.66 5.25 2.99
CA ARG A 48 -3.36 3.95 3.56
C ARG A 48 -2.71 3.03 2.53
N LEU A 49 -3.17 3.11 1.30
CA LEU A 49 -2.59 2.28 0.25
C LEU A 49 -1.15 2.70 -0.03
N LEU A 50 -0.86 3.99 -0.07
CA LEU A 50 0.51 4.44 -0.28
C LEU A 50 1.38 4.08 0.92
N LEU A 51 0.83 4.13 2.13
CA LEU A 51 1.55 3.69 3.32
C LEU A 51 1.93 2.22 3.20
N ALA A 52 0.99 1.38 2.76
CA ALA A 52 1.27 -0.03 2.57
C ALA A 52 2.40 -0.23 1.56
N ARG A 53 2.38 0.55 0.48
CA ARG A 53 3.42 0.45 -0.53
C ARG A 53 4.78 0.86 0.02
N ALA A 54 4.81 1.90 0.86
CA ALA A 54 6.07 2.33 1.47
C ALA A 54 6.62 1.23 2.38
N TYR A 55 5.75 0.58 3.13
CA TYR A 55 6.18 -0.54 3.96
C TYR A 55 6.67 -1.72 3.11
N TYR A 56 5.96 -1.99 2.01
CA TYR A 56 6.35 -3.08 1.12
C TYR A 56 7.77 -2.85 0.57
N HIS A 57 8.02 -1.65 0.06
CA HIS A 57 9.31 -1.35 -0.54
C HIS A 57 10.44 -1.28 0.49
N SER A 58 10.12 -1.02 1.74
CA SER A 58 11.13 -1.00 2.79
C SER A 58 11.21 -2.33 3.53
N ALA A 59 10.57 -3.35 2.97
CA ALA A 59 10.59 -4.71 3.52
C ALA A 59 9.94 -4.83 4.91
N ARG A 60 9.07 -3.91 5.25
CA ARG A 60 8.27 -4.01 6.46
C ARG A 60 7.00 -4.78 6.11
N LEU A 61 7.16 -6.06 5.82
CA LEU A 61 6.09 -6.84 5.20
C LEU A 61 4.89 -7.06 6.11
N GLY A 62 5.12 -7.25 7.39
CA GLY A 62 3.99 -7.40 8.31
C GLY A 62 3.16 -6.15 8.41
N LYS A 63 3.82 -4.99 8.42
CA LYS A 63 3.09 -3.73 8.46
C LYS A 63 2.36 -3.47 7.15
N ALA A 64 2.98 -3.83 6.02
CA ALA A 64 2.31 -3.70 4.74
C ALA A 64 1.05 -4.56 4.72
N GLU A 65 1.15 -5.79 5.20
CA GLU A 65 0.01 -6.69 5.24
C GLU A 65 -1.13 -6.09 6.06
N THR A 66 -0.83 -5.54 7.21
CA THR A 66 -1.85 -4.96 8.07
C THR A 66 -2.60 -3.84 7.36
N GLU A 67 -1.86 -2.94 6.69
CA GLU A 67 -2.51 -1.84 6.00
C GLU A 67 -3.31 -2.30 4.79
N LEU A 68 -2.81 -3.29 4.08
CA LEU A 68 -3.54 -3.78 2.91
C LEU A 68 -4.84 -4.46 3.31
N ARG A 69 -4.81 -5.22 4.42
CA ARG A 69 -6.04 -5.84 4.88
C ARG A 69 -7.04 -4.77 5.33
N ALA A 70 -6.56 -3.70 5.94
CA ALA A 70 -7.44 -2.60 6.34
C ALA A 70 -8.07 -1.93 5.12
N VAL A 71 -7.30 -1.75 4.03
CA VAL A 71 -7.85 -1.22 2.80
C VAL A 71 -8.96 -2.12 2.29
N LEU A 72 -8.73 -3.43 2.29
CA LEU A 72 -9.70 -4.37 1.73
C LEU A 72 -10.95 -4.52 2.59
N GLU A 73 -10.85 -4.21 3.90
CA GLU A 73 -12.04 -4.18 4.71
C GLU A 73 -12.96 -3.06 4.31
N ARG A 74 -12.39 -1.93 3.90
CA ARG A 74 -13.21 -0.79 3.51
C ARG A 74 -13.62 -0.84 2.07
N ASP A 75 -12.79 -1.42 1.23
CA ASP A 75 -13.05 -1.46 -0.20
C ASP A 75 -12.65 -2.84 -0.73
N PRO A 76 -13.52 -3.82 -0.57
CA PRO A 76 -13.18 -5.19 -0.97
C PRO A 76 -12.89 -5.36 -2.44
N VAL A 77 -13.30 -4.39 -3.28
CA VAL A 77 -13.06 -4.51 -4.70
C VAL A 77 -11.85 -3.70 -5.17
N GLU A 78 -11.05 -3.22 -4.24
CA GLU A 78 -9.81 -2.53 -4.61
C GLU A 78 -8.81 -3.58 -5.07
N HIS A 79 -8.76 -3.82 -6.38
CA HIS A 79 -7.99 -4.95 -6.88
C HIS A 79 -6.48 -4.74 -6.75
N TYR A 80 -6.01 -3.49 -6.79
CA TYR A 80 -4.58 -3.26 -6.62
C TYR A 80 -4.14 -3.62 -5.20
N ALA A 81 -4.96 -3.29 -4.20
CA ALA A 81 -4.64 -3.68 -2.82
C ALA A 81 -4.61 -5.20 -2.69
N ARG A 82 -5.51 -5.88 -3.39
CA ARG A 82 -5.55 -7.32 -3.35
C ARG A 82 -4.30 -7.92 -3.99
N LEU A 83 -3.87 -7.33 -5.11
CA LEU A 83 -2.65 -7.77 -5.76
C LEU A 83 -1.45 -7.56 -4.84
N MET A 84 -1.36 -6.39 -4.23
CA MET A 84 -0.25 -6.10 -3.34
C MET A 84 -0.25 -7.01 -2.11
N LEU A 85 -1.43 -7.34 -1.59
CA LEU A 85 -1.50 -8.27 -0.46
C LEU A 85 -0.95 -9.63 -0.88
N GLY A 86 -1.33 -10.10 -2.06
CA GLY A 86 -0.80 -11.37 -2.55
C GLY A 86 0.72 -11.32 -2.67
N ARG A 87 1.26 -10.25 -3.25
CA ARG A 87 2.70 -10.13 -3.38
C ARG A 87 3.39 -10.05 -2.02
N THR A 88 2.77 -9.36 -1.07
CA THR A 88 3.34 -9.27 0.27
C THR A 88 3.40 -10.65 0.93
N LEU A 89 2.33 -11.42 0.77
CA LEU A 89 2.30 -12.76 1.34
C LEU A 89 3.33 -13.67 0.67
N GLU A 90 3.52 -13.54 -0.65
CA GLU A 90 4.56 -14.31 -1.31
C GLU A 90 5.92 -13.99 -0.74
N ARG A 91 6.21 -12.73 -0.53
CA ARG A 91 7.51 -12.36 0.01
C ARG A 91 7.70 -12.83 1.44
N GLN A 92 6.61 -13.07 2.15
CA GLN A 92 6.70 -13.64 3.49
C GLN A 92 6.79 -15.17 3.45
N GLY A 93 6.82 -15.76 2.27
CA GLY A 93 6.87 -17.20 2.15
C GLY A 93 5.53 -17.89 2.36
N ARG A 94 4.45 -17.15 2.28
CA ARG A 94 3.11 -17.68 2.56
C ARG A 94 2.35 -17.86 1.25
N GLN A 95 2.89 -18.71 0.40
CA GLN A 95 2.37 -18.87 -0.94
C GLN A 95 0.94 -19.39 -0.97
N ALA A 96 0.58 -20.30 -0.10
CA ALA A 96 -0.78 -20.84 -0.10
C ALA A 96 -1.81 -19.77 0.19
N GLU A 97 -1.46 -18.80 1.07
CA GLU A 97 -2.37 -17.70 1.35
C GLU A 97 -2.35 -16.67 0.24
N ALA A 98 -1.22 -16.53 -0.45
CA ALA A 98 -1.10 -15.50 -1.50
C ALA A 98 -1.92 -15.85 -2.73
N THR A 99 -1.98 -17.11 -3.09
CA THR A 99 -2.58 -17.52 -4.35
C THR A 99 -4.02 -17.07 -4.53
N PRO A 100 -4.91 -17.24 -3.54
CA PRO A 100 -6.30 -16.78 -3.75
C PRO A 100 -6.39 -15.28 -3.98
N HIS A 101 -5.55 -14.51 -3.31
CA HIS A 101 -5.58 -13.05 -3.49
C HIS A 101 -5.11 -12.67 -4.88
N LEU A 102 -4.07 -13.34 -5.38
CA LEU A 102 -3.55 -13.04 -6.71
C LEU A 102 -4.57 -13.41 -7.78
N ARG A 103 -5.24 -14.53 -7.60
CA ARG A 103 -6.25 -14.95 -8.56
C ARG A 103 -7.44 -13.99 -8.56
N MET A 104 -7.85 -13.57 -7.39
CA MET A 104 -8.97 -12.65 -7.30
C MET A 104 -8.61 -11.30 -7.91
N ALA A 105 -7.38 -10.83 -7.69
CA ALA A 105 -6.97 -9.56 -8.26
C ALA A 105 -6.99 -9.63 -9.79
N ALA A 106 -6.54 -10.74 -10.35
CA ALA A 106 -6.56 -10.90 -11.80
C ALA A 106 -7.98 -10.90 -12.33
N ALA A 107 -8.88 -11.59 -11.65
CA ALA A 107 -10.27 -11.64 -12.10
C ALA A 107 -10.93 -10.27 -12.01
N MET A 108 -10.65 -9.54 -10.93
CA MET A 108 -11.28 -8.26 -10.73
C MET A 108 -10.77 -7.21 -11.69
N SER A 109 -9.54 -7.35 -12.14
CA SER A 109 -9.01 -6.37 -13.06
C SER A 109 -9.49 -6.60 -14.50
N GLY A 110 -10.12 -7.71 -14.73
CA GLY A 110 -10.59 -8.01 -16.08
C GLY A 110 -9.55 -8.49 -17.02
N ASP A 111 -8.38 -8.85 -16.50
CA ASP A 111 -7.31 -9.22 -17.33
C ASP A 111 -7.18 -10.64 -17.54
N LEU A 112 -8.17 -11.43 -17.37
CA LEU A 112 -8.03 -12.79 -17.47
C LEU A 112 -7.50 -13.23 -18.74
N GLY A 113 -7.47 -12.89 -19.66
CA GLY A 113 -6.92 -13.39 -20.81
C GLY A 113 -5.76 -12.78 -21.25
N ASP A 114 -5.48 -11.77 -20.74
CA ASP A 114 -4.42 -11.17 -21.19
C ASP A 114 -3.32 -11.50 -20.61
N ASP A 115 -3.23 -11.68 -19.98
CA ASP A 115 -2.29 -12.09 -19.32
C ASP A 115 -1.18 -11.65 -19.54
N ALA A 116 -1.12 -11.31 -19.94
CA ALA A 116 -0.15 -10.96 -20.27
C ALA A 116 0.77 -10.58 -19.47
N ASP A 117 1.03 -10.29 -19.16
CA ASP A 117 1.91 -10.00 -18.62
C ASP A 117 2.01 -9.35 -17.61
N ASP A 118 1.79 -9.12 -17.18
CA ASP A 118 1.75 -8.60 -16.21
C ASP A 118 2.76 -8.63 -15.44
N SER A 119 3.42 -8.71 -15.58
CA SER A 119 4.43 -8.88 -14.92
C SER A 119 4.90 -7.89 -14.16
N ASP A 120 4.75 -6.85 -14.36
CA ASP A 120 5.31 -5.95 -13.66
C ASP A 120 4.61 -5.42 -12.69
N VAL A 121 4.28 -5.85 -11.80
CA VAL A 121 3.67 -5.30 -10.76
C VAL A 121 4.49 -4.58 -9.86
#